data_780ff0352b04d6951b9c2d2b2f78847e
#
_entry.id   780ff0352b04d6951b9c2d2b2f78847e
#
_cell.length_a   1.000
_cell.length_b   1.000
_cell.length_c   1.000
_cell.angle_alpha   90.00
_cell.angle_beta   90.00
_cell.angle_gamma   90.00
#
_symmetry.space_group_name_H-M   'P 1'
#
loop_
_entity.id
_entity.type
_entity.pdbx_description
1 polymer ?
#
loop_
_entity_poly.entity_id
_entity_poly.type
_entity_poly.pdbx_seq_one_letter_code
_entity_poly.pdbx_strand_id
1 'polypeptide(L)'
;VPTAAKPLVIFSHGNSFPAGTYSAVFQSLKARGFQVKAVDKFGHDPRYPVTSNWPHLVQQLADFTAREVEKAGQPAFLVGHSLGGFLSLMCAARNPQLGGQPVQGVVLVDSPILGGWRARALSVAKRAQLVGAISPGAISRKRKNQWLGKDEVFEHFRGKKAFAAWDEQVLRDYIAHGTYAGTGEDEGKQLLSFDRDVETAIYNTLPDNLEGLLKRHPLKCPVAFIGGRQSAEMKQVGMGMTEKVTKGRIMMLDGSHLFPMEKPLMTAAAIEAALRNFLD
;
A
#
# COMPACT_ATOMS: atom_id res chain seq x y z
N VAL A 1 10.32 15.40 32.50
CA VAL A 1 10.62 15.85 31.14
C VAL A 1 9.48 15.36 30.27
N PRO A 2 8.76 16.24 29.54
CA PRO A 2 7.75 15.77 28.60
C PRO A 2 8.43 14.86 27.57
N THR A 3 7.98 13.61 27.48
CA THR A 3 8.43 12.71 26.40
C THR A 3 8.01 13.33 25.07
N ALA A 4 8.95 13.56 24.17
CA ALA A 4 8.66 14.07 22.83
C ALA A 4 7.56 13.20 22.19
N ALA A 5 6.59 13.84 21.56
CA ALA A 5 5.48 13.13 20.92
C ALA A 5 6.05 12.17 19.85
N LYS A 6 5.61 10.91 19.88
CA LYS A 6 6.03 9.92 18.88
C LYS A 6 5.50 10.31 17.51
N PRO A 7 6.34 10.41 16.47
CA PRO A 7 5.88 10.77 15.13
C PRO A 7 4.76 9.86 14.63
N LEU A 8 3.74 10.45 14.01
CA LEU A 8 2.58 9.75 13.49
C LEU A 8 2.83 9.25 12.07
N VAL A 9 2.66 7.97 11.85
CA VAL A 9 2.73 7.30 10.56
C VAL A 9 1.36 6.78 10.18
N ILE A 10 0.85 7.18 9.03
CA ILE A 10 -0.35 6.60 8.40
C ILE A 10 0.13 5.64 7.32
N PHE A 11 -0.10 4.35 7.55
CA PHE A 11 0.31 3.30 6.63
C PHE A 11 -0.84 2.85 5.74
N SER A 12 -0.58 2.74 4.44
CA SER A 12 -1.52 2.26 3.43
C SER A 12 -1.06 0.95 2.84
N HIS A 13 -1.92 -0.07 2.92
CA HIS A 13 -1.62 -1.43 2.48
C HIS A 13 -1.56 -1.59 0.96
N GLY A 14 -0.94 -2.67 0.48
CA GLY A 14 -1.00 -3.13 -0.90
C GLY A 14 -2.34 -3.80 -1.24
N ASN A 15 -2.70 -3.83 -2.52
CA ASN A 15 -3.93 -4.50 -2.99
C ASN A 15 -3.93 -5.97 -2.57
N SER A 16 -5.03 -6.48 -2.10
CA SER A 16 -5.22 -7.85 -1.59
C SER A 16 -4.80 -8.11 -0.13
N PHE A 17 -4.05 -7.20 0.48
CA PHE A 17 -3.45 -7.41 1.80
C PHE A 17 -4.03 -6.42 2.81
N PRO A 18 -5.01 -6.79 3.63
CA PRO A 18 -5.50 -5.93 4.71
C PRO A 18 -4.37 -5.42 5.61
N ALA A 19 -4.57 -4.28 6.25
CA ALA A 19 -3.55 -3.65 7.08
C ALA A 19 -2.92 -4.58 8.12
N GLY A 20 -3.71 -5.49 8.70
CA GLY A 20 -3.23 -6.49 9.66
C GLY A 20 -2.12 -7.42 9.13
N THR A 21 -2.00 -7.59 7.81
CA THR A 21 -0.90 -8.32 7.17
C THR A 21 0.48 -7.72 7.51
N TYR A 22 0.52 -6.40 7.77
CA TYR A 22 1.73 -5.64 8.08
C TYR A 22 2.00 -5.52 9.58
N SER A 23 1.35 -6.32 10.42
CA SER A 23 1.46 -6.24 11.88
C SER A 23 2.89 -6.30 12.39
N ALA A 24 3.75 -7.14 11.82
CA ALA A 24 5.16 -7.22 12.19
C ALA A 24 5.92 -5.92 11.88
N VAL A 25 5.66 -5.29 10.73
CA VAL A 25 6.21 -3.96 10.38
C VAL A 25 5.71 -2.91 11.37
N PHE A 26 4.41 -2.90 11.69
CA PHE A 26 3.82 -1.93 12.62
C PHE A 26 4.38 -2.06 14.03
N GLN A 27 4.52 -3.28 14.54
CA GLN A 27 5.11 -3.53 15.85
C GLN A 27 6.56 -3.05 15.92
N SER A 28 7.35 -3.33 14.88
CA SER A 28 8.73 -2.87 14.79
C SER A 28 8.82 -1.34 14.74
N LEU A 29 7.96 -0.65 13.97
CA LEU A 29 7.92 0.81 13.94
C LEU A 29 7.50 1.40 15.29
N LYS A 30 6.52 0.78 15.96
CA LYS A 30 6.11 1.21 17.32
C LYS A 30 7.24 1.05 18.35
N ALA A 31 7.99 -0.05 18.29
CA ALA A 31 9.16 -0.28 19.12
C ALA A 31 10.28 0.74 18.86
N ARG A 32 10.36 1.27 17.63
CA ARG A 32 11.30 2.32 17.20
C ARG A 32 10.82 3.75 17.53
N GLY A 33 9.70 3.89 18.21
CA GLY A 33 9.21 5.17 18.71
C GLY A 33 8.20 5.88 17.81
N PHE A 34 7.56 5.20 16.87
CA PHE A 34 6.50 5.77 16.03
C PHE A 34 5.11 5.40 16.53
N GLN A 35 4.12 6.25 16.26
CA GLN A 35 2.72 5.86 16.26
C GLN A 35 2.35 5.39 14.86
N VAL A 36 1.68 4.24 14.74
CA VAL A 36 1.24 3.72 13.44
C VAL A 36 -0.26 3.54 13.44
N LYS A 37 -0.91 4.11 12.42
CA LYS A 37 -2.33 3.98 12.12
C LYS A 37 -2.50 3.55 10.68
N ALA A 38 -3.56 2.81 10.36
CA ALA A 38 -3.81 2.30 9.02
C ALA A 38 -5.30 2.16 8.73
N VAL A 39 -5.70 2.41 7.49
CA VAL A 39 -6.99 1.97 6.96
C VAL A 39 -6.95 0.45 6.82
N ASP A 40 -7.94 -0.26 7.33
CA ASP A 40 -7.94 -1.73 7.31
C ASP A 40 -7.98 -2.28 5.86
N LYS A 41 -8.96 -1.85 5.07
CA LYS A 41 -9.11 -2.27 3.66
C LYS A 41 -9.60 -1.10 2.81
N PHE A 42 -8.78 -0.67 1.85
CA PHE A 42 -9.24 0.25 0.81
C PHE A 42 -10.24 -0.41 -0.13
N GLY A 43 -11.23 0.36 -0.61
CA GLY A 43 -12.22 -0.09 -1.58
C GLY A 43 -13.38 -0.92 -1.00
N HIS A 44 -13.44 -1.14 0.31
CA HIS A 44 -14.50 -1.90 0.98
C HIS A 44 -15.54 -1.00 1.68
N ASP A 45 -15.34 0.30 1.69
CA ASP A 45 -16.31 1.27 2.17
C ASP A 45 -17.10 1.83 0.98
N PRO A 46 -18.43 1.65 0.93
CA PRO A 46 -19.24 2.10 -0.19
C PRO A 46 -19.24 3.62 -0.41
N ARG A 47 -18.83 4.40 0.58
CA ARG A 47 -18.63 5.85 0.44
C ARG A 47 -17.45 6.21 -0.45
N TYR A 48 -16.52 5.27 -0.65
CA TYR A 48 -15.30 5.45 -1.43
C TYR A 48 -15.18 4.36 -2.51
N PRO A 49 -15.98 4.41 -3.59
CA PRO A 49 -15.98 3.40 -4.63
C PRO A 49 -14.66 3.38 -5.41
N VAL A 50 -14.34 2.21 -5.96
CA VAL A 50 -13.15 2.05 -6.82
C VAL A 50 -13.49 2.53 -8.23
N THR A 51 -12.85 3.63 -8.65
CA THR A 51 -13.00 4.21 -9.98
C THR A 51 -11.64 4.53 -10.60
N SER A 52 -11.60 4.84 -11.89
CA SER A 52 -10.36 5.10 -12.62
C SER A 52 -9.51 6.18 -11.94
N ASN A 53 -8.21 5.91 -11.80
CA ASN A 53 -7.23 6.78 -11.11
C ASN A 53 -7.47 6.93 -9.59
N TRP A 54 -8.38 6.16 -8.99
CA TRP A 54 -8.62 6.02 -7.55
C TRP A 54 -8.92 7.29 -6.75
N PRO A 55 -9.70 8.26 -7.26
CA PRO A 55 -9.92 9.52 -6.54
C PRO A 55 -10.62 9.32 -5.20
N HIS A 56 -11.54 8.35 -5.11
CA HIS A 56 -12.28 8.09 -3.88
C HIS A 56 -11.44 7.31 -2.84
N LEU A 57 -10.52 6.44 -3.29
CA LEU A 57 -9.58 5.80 -2.37
C LEU A 57 -8.59 6.82 -1.79
N VAL A 58 -8.16 7.79 -2.61
CA VAL A 58 -7.35 8.92 -2.14
C VAL A 58 -8.13 9.75 -1.11
N GLN A 59 -9.42 9.99 -1.35
CA GLN A 59 -10.27 10.69 -0.39
C GLN A 59 -10.45 9.90 0.91
N GLN A 60 -10.61 8.58 0.83
CA GLN A 60 -10.66 7.70 2.02
C GLN A 60 -9.40 7.86 2.89
N LEU A 61 -8.23 7.86 2.24
CA LEU A 61 -6.96 8.08 2.95
C LEU A 61 -6.89 9.50 3.55
N ALA A 62 -7.31 10.51 2.80
CA ALA A 62 -7.30 11.90 3.27
C ALA A 62 -8.20 12.08 4.52
N ASP A 63 -9.44 11.57 4.47
CA ASP A 63 -10.39 11.66 5.56
C ASP A 63 -9.91 10.89 6.81
N PHE A 64 -9.34 9.70 6.59
CA PHE A 64 -8.74 8.92 7.68
C PHE A 64 -7.56 9.67 8.32
N THR A 65 -6.65 10.16 7.50
CA THR A 65 -5.45 10.88 7.97
C THR A 65 -5.84 12.15 8.74
N ALA A 66 -6.78 12.94 8.22
CA ALA A 66 -7.24 14.15 8.88
C ALA A 66 -7.76 13.87 10.29
N ARG A 67 -8.60 12.83 10.45
CA ARG A 67 -9.11 12.42 11.78
C ARG A 67 -8.00 11.96 12.73
N GLU A 68 -7.03 11.20 12.26
CA GLU A 68 -5.94 10.71 13.12
C GLU A 68 -4.96 11.85 13.48
N VAL A 69 -4.72 12.79 12.57
CA VAL A 69 -3.93 14.01 12.83
C VAL A 69 -4.60 14.89 13.86
N GLU A 70 -5.91 15.14 13.74
CA GLU A 70 -6.70 15.90 14.73
C GLU A 70 -6.66 15.26 16.13
N LYS A 71 -6.84 13.94 16.20
CA LYS A 71 -6.76 13.18 17.47
C LYS A 71 -5.36 13.23 18.10
N ALA A 72 -4.33 13.16 17.27
CA ALA A 72 -2.94 13.15 17.73
C ALA A 72 -2.40 14.55 18.04
N GLY A 73 -3.02 15.59 17.51
CA GLY A 73 -2.56 16.98 17.63
C GLY A 73 -1.20 17.23 16.97
N GLN A 74 -0.81 16.43 15.99
CA GLN A 74 0.49 16.50 15.33
C GLN A 74 0.40 16.08 13.87
N PRO A 75 1.33 16.56 13.01
CA PRO A 75 1.36 16.19 11.60
C PRO A 75 1.73 14.71 11.40
N ALA A 76 1.40 14.18 10.20
CA ALA A 76 1.64 12.77 9.87
C ALA A 76 2.59 12.61 8.68
N PHE A 77 3.29 11.48 8.67
CA PHE A 77 3.93 10.89 7.50
C PHE A 77 2.97 9.90 6.84
N LEU A 78 2.97 9.87 5.50
CA LEU A 78 2.22 8.88 4.72
C LEU A 78 3.20 7.84 4.19
N VAL A 79 2.99 6.59 4.54
CA VAL A 79 3.80 5.45 4.10
C VAL A 79 2.89 4.44 3.45
N GLY A 80 3.26 3.92 2.30
CA GLY A 80 2.40 2.92 1.65
C GLY A 80 3.16 1.94 0.77
N HIS A 81 2.65 0.72 0.74
CA HIS A 81 3.16 -0.36 -0.09
C HIS A 81 2.31 -0.52 -1.35
N SER A 82 2.95 -0.55 -2.52
CA SER A 82 2.28 -0.79 -3.81
C SER A 82 1.10 0.20 -4.02
N LEU A 83 -0.15 -0.29 -4.11
CA LEU A 83 -1.36 0.54 -4.08
C LEU A 83 -1.27 1.67 -3.05
N GLY A 84 -0.91 1.32 -1.82
CA GLY A 84 -0.84 2.26 -0.71
C GLY A 84 0.18 3.38 -0.90
N GLY A 85 1.29 3.10 -1.59
CA GLY A 85 2.28 4.13 -1.94
C GLY A 85 1.73 5.13 -2.95
N PHE A 86 1.03 4.66 -3.97
CA PHE A 86 0.36 5.56 -4.93
C PHE A 86 -0.74 6.40 -4.27
N LEU A 87 -1.55 5.81 -3.39
CA LEU A 87 -2.55 6.54 -2.63
C LEU A 87 -1.91 7.62 -1.74
N SER A 88 -0.81 7.28 -1.06
CA SER A 88 -0.05 8.22 -0.23
C SER A 88 0.50 9.39 -1.03
N LEU A 89 1.10 9.13 -2.20
CA LEU A 89 1.63 10.15 -3.08
C LEU A 89 0.55 11.09 -3.60
N MET A 90 -0.54 10.53 -4.12
CA MET A 90 -1.67 11.30 -4.66
C MET A 90 -2.38 12.09 -3.56
N CYS A 91 -2.50 11.52 -2.36
CA CYS A 91 -3.09 12.18 -1.21
C CYS A 91 -2.27 13.40 -0.80
N ALA A 92 -0.95 13.26 -0.64
CA ALA A 92 -0.05 14.37 -0.30
C ALA A 92 -0.02 15.47 -1.36
N ALA A 93 -0.09 15.10 -2.65
CA ALA A 93 -0.12 16.07 -3.74
C ALA A 93 -1.41 16.90 -3.74
N ARG A 94 -2.57 16.25 -3.55
CA ARG A 94 -3.87 16.93 -3.54
C ARG A 94 -4.17 17.65 -2.23
N ASN A 95 -3.67 17.12 -1.12
CA ASN A 95 -3.95 17.58 0.24
C ASN A 95 -2.64 17.82 1.00
N PRO A 96 -1.94 18.93 0.74
CA PRO A 96 -0.68 19.24 1.42
C PRO A 96 -0.85 19.49 2.92
N GLN A 97 -2.08 19.70 3.36
CA GLN A 97 -2.48 19.81 4.78
C GLN A 97 -3.66 18.87 5.04
N LEU A 98 -3.63 18.17 6.16
CA LEU A 98 -4.69 17.26 6.62
C LEU A 98 -4.89 17.47 8.12
N GLY A 99 -6.15 17.59 8.56
CA GLY A 99 -6.46 17.87 9.97
C GLY A 99 -5.79 19.14 10.51
N GLY A 100 -5.63 20.16 9.67
CA GLY A 100 -4.98 21.43 10.03
C GLY A 100 -3.45 21.38 10.12
N GLN A 101 -2.82 20.26 9.81
CA GLN A 101 -1.36 20.07 9.87
C GLN A 101 -0.77 19.74 8.49
N PRO A 102 0.48 20.13 8.19
CA PRO A 102 1.13 19.75 6.94
C PRO A 102 1.42 18.24 6.90
N VAL A 103 1.37 17.64 5.70
CA VAL A 103 1.95 16.31 5.48
C VAL A 103 3.46 16.42 5.55
N GLN A 104 4.10 15.66 6.45
CA GLN A 104 5.54 15.78 6.72
C GLN A 104 6.42 15.08 5.69
N GLY A 105 5.92 14.06 5.01
CA GLY A 105 6.66 13.32 4.01
C GLY A 105 5.92 12.07 3.54
N VAL A 106 6.38 11.53 2.43
CA VAL A 106 5.82 10.30 1.82
C VAL A 106 6.92 9.27 1.64
N VAL A 107 6.68 8.04 2.05
CA VAL A 107 7.55 6.90 1.75
C VAL A 107 6.81 5.91 0.86
N LEU A 108 7.34 5.71 -0.34
CA LEU A 108 6.85 4.75 -1.32
C LEU A 108 7.56 3.42 -1.12
N VAL A 109 6.84 2.40 -0.68
CA VAL A 109 7.38 1.05 -0.49
C VAL A 109 7.02 0.22 -1.72
N ASP A 110 7.99 0.00 -2.57
CA ASP A 110 7.89 -0.68 -3.88
C ASP A 110 6.70 -0.20 -4.74
N SER A 111 6.53 1.11 -4.78
CA SER A 111 5.50 1.79 -5.59
C SER A 111 6.19 2.68 -6.65
N PRO A 112 6.80 2.09 -7.68
CA PRO A 112 7.52 2.85 -8.71
C PRO A 112 6.55 3.67 -9.55
N ILE A 113 6.88 4.95 -9.78
CA ILE A 113 5.99 5.90 -10.44
C ILE A 113 6.05 5.72 -11.96
N LEU A 114 4.91 5.40 -12.55
CA LEU A 114 4.76 5.28 -14.00
C LEU A 114 4.70 6.67 -14.64
N GLY A 115 5.59 6.93 -15.58
CA GLY A 115 5.65 8.20 -16.30
C GLY A 115 5.94 8.04 -17.79
N GLY A 116 5.90 9.15 -18.52
CA GLY A 116 6.26 9.23 -19.93
C GLY A 116 5.38 8.35 -20.84
N TRP A 117 6.02 7.68 -21.80
CA TRP A 117 5.32 6.88 -22.82
C TRP A 117 4.61 5.64 -22.23
N ARG A 118 5.12 5.08 -21.14
CA ARG A 118 4.51 3.92 -20.46
C ARG A 118 3.16 4.28 -19.82
N ALA A 119 3.04 5.46 -19.22
CA ALA A 119 1.78 5.98 -18.72
C ALA A 119 0.78 6.23 -19.86
N ARG A 120 1.26 6.74 -21.01
CA ARG A 120 0.43 6.90 -22.22
C ARG A 120 -0.06 5.56 -22.77
N ALA A 121 0.81 4.54 -22.81
CA ALA A 121 0.41 3.20 -23.22
C ALA A 121 -0.65 2.59 -22.32
N LEU A 122 -0.53 2.75 -21.01
CA LEU A 122 -1.55 2.33 -20.03
C LEU A 122 -2.87 3.08 -20.28
N SER A 123 -2.84 4.39 -20.49
CA SER A 123 -4.04 5.20 -20.75
C SER A 123 -4.77 4.73 -22.03
N VAL A 124 -4.02 4.41 -23.09
CA VAL A 124 -4.60 3.86 -24.33
C VAL A 124 -5.22 2.48 -24.08
N ALA A 125 -4.52 1.59 -23.39
CA ALA A 125 -5.03 0.26 -23.06
C ALA A 125 -6.32 0.32 -22.21
N LYS A 126 -6.41 1.24 -21.27
CA LYS A 126 -7.62 1.47 -20.46
C LYS A 126 -8.81 1.93 -21.33
N ARG A 127 -8.58 2.90 -22.22
CA ARG A 127 -9.61 3.38 -23.15
C ARG A 127 -10.10 2.27 -24.09
N ALA A 128 -9.21 1.40 -24.53
CA ALA A 128 -9.55 0.24 -25.36
C ALA A 128 -10.15 -0.94 -24.56
N GLN A 129 -10.34 -0.81 -23.24
CA GLN A 129 -10.81 -1.86 -22.33
C GLN A 129 -9.96 -3.14 -22.34
N LEU A 130 -8.67 -3.03 -22.69
CA LEU A 130 -7.74 -4.15 -22.77
C LEU A 130 -7.07 -4.49 -21.43
N VAL A 131 -7.15 -3.59 -20.44
CA VAL A 131 -6.46 -3.75 -19.15
C VAL A 131 -6.91 -5.01 -18.43
N GLY A 132 -8.21 -5.32 -18.43
CA GLY A 132 -8.76 -6.51 -17.78
C GLY A 132 -8.29 -7.85 -18.35
N ALA A 133 -7.79 -7.85 -19.59
CA ALA A 133 -7.27 -9.06 -20.25
C ALA A 133 -5.79 -9.34 -19.96
N ILE A 134 -5.00 -8.30 -19.70
CA ILE A 134 -3.54 -8.37 -19.53
C ILE A 134 -3.08 -8.02 -18.12
N SER A 135 -3.97 -7.57 -17.24
CA SER A 135 -3.64 -7.18 -15.87
C SER A 135 -3.75 -8.35 -14.88
N PRO A 136 -3.13 -8.23 -13.69
CA PRO A 136 -3.34 -9.14 -12.57
C PRO A 136 -4.82 -9.30 -12.18
N GLY A 137 -5.70 -8.40 -12.59
CA GLY A 137 -7.15 -8.48 -12.36
C GLY A 137 -7.81 -9.75 -12.93
N ALA A 138 -7.32 -10.29 -14.04
CA ALA A 138 -7.81 -11.57 -14.58
C ALA A 138 -7.49 -12.76 -13.64
N ILE A 139 -6.38 -12.69 -12.92
CA ILE A 139 -5.95 -13.69 -11.94
C ILE A 139 -6.74 -13.53 -10.63
N SER A 140 -6.89 -12.31 -10.14
CA SER A 140 -7.58 -12.02 -8.87
C SER A 140 -9.03 -12.48 -8.89
N ARG A 141 -9.72 -12.31 -10.01
CA ARG A 141 -11.11 -12.75 -10.19
C ARG A 141 -11.31 -14.26 -9.99
N LYS A 142 -10.28 -15.06 -10.31
CA LYS A 142 -10.35 -16.54 -10.29
C LYS A 142 -9.70 -17.14 -9.03
N ARG A 143 -9.15 -16.32 -8.13
CA ARG A 143 -8.47 -16.85 -6.95
C ARG A 143 -9.45 -17.56 -6.01
N LYS A 144 -8.97 -18.63 -5.35
CA LYS A 144 -9.74 -19.33 -4.30
C LYS A 144 -10.06 -18.36 -3.17
N ASN A 145 -11.30 -18.36 -2.70
CA ASN A 145 -11.80 -17.45 -1.67
C ASN A 145 -12.50 -18.15 -0.50
N GLN A 146 -12.49 -19.49 -0.47
CA GLN A 146 -13.03 -20.27 0.64
C GLN A 146 -12.25 -21.58 0.85
N TRP A 147 -12.16 -22.01 2.09
CA TRP A 147 -11.41 -23.19 2.55
C TRP A 147 -12.15 -23.86 3.70
N LEU A 148 -11.81 -25.13 3.98
CA LEU A 148 -12.30 -25.88 5.14
C LEU A 148 -11.38 -25.60 6.36
N GLY A 149 -11.59 -24.48 7.04
CA GLY A 149 -10.81 -24.08 8.22
C GLY A 149 -9.48 -23.41 7.94
N LYS A 150 -8.81 -22.95 9.01
CA LYS A 150 -7.59 -22.14 8.95
C LYS A 150 -6.36 -22.93 8.50
N ASP A 151 -6.30 -24.23 8.82
CA ASP A 151 -5.16 -25.06 8.44
C ASP A 151 -5.09 -25.25 6.91
N GLU A 152 -6.23 -25.44 6.26
CA GLU A 152 -6.28 -25.49 4.80
C GLU A 152 -5.88 -24.15 4.17
N VAL A 153 -6.26 -23.01 4.77
CA VAL A 153 -5.83 -21.69 4.31
C VAL A 153 -4.30 -21.59 4.39
N PHE A 154 -3.72 -21.97 5.52
CA PHE A 154 -2.28 -21.88 5.73
C PHE A 154 -1.51 -22.71 4.71
N GLU A 155 -1.86 -23.99 4.53
CA GLU A 155 -1.22 -24.87 3.55
C GLU A 155 -1.43 -24.38 2.11
N HIS A 156 -2.61 -23.84 1.80
CA HIS A 156 -2.90 -23.28 0.48
C HIS A 156 -1.96 -22.12 0.13
N PHE A 157 -1.77 -21.15 1.03
CA PHE A 157 -0.92 -19.99 0.75
C PHE A 157 0.57 -20.33 0.86
N ARG A 158 0.97 -21.13 1.86
CA ARG A 158 2.35 -21.61 2.02
C ARG A 158 2.86 -22.34 0.77
N GLY A 159 2.01 -23.11 0.11
CA GLY A 159 2.34 -23.84 -1.11
C GLY A 159 2.45 -22.97 -2.36
N LYS A 160 2.08 -21.69 -2.32
CA LYS A 160 2.16 -20.79 -3.48
C LYS A 160 3.51 -20.10 -3.58
N LYS A 161 4.06 -20.05 -4.80
CA LYS A 161 5.35 -19.39 -5.09
C LYS A 161 5.42 -17.95 -4.58
N ALA A 162 4.34 -17.18 -4.69
CA ALA A 162 4.29 -15.78 -4.26
C ALA A 162 4.43 -15.61 -2.73
N PHE A 163 4.13 -16.66 -1.94
CA PHE A 163 4.21 -16.65 -0.48
C PHE A 163 5.39 -17.46 0.06
N ALA A 164 6.15 -18.13 -0.81
CA ALA A 164 7.20 -19.06 -0.38
C ALA A 164 8.34 -18.40 0.41
N ALA A 165 8.61 -17.12 0.15
CA ALA A 165 9.65 -16.36 0.82
C ALA A 165 9.14 -15.51 2.00
N TRP A 166 7.84 -15.55 2.31
CA TRP A 166 7.27 -14.78 3.39
C TRP A 166 7.77 -15.25 4.76
N ASP A 167 7.95 -14.30 5.66
CA ASP A 167 8.09 -14.60 7.09
C ASP A 167 6.85 -15.35 7.57
N GLU A 168 7.06 -16.42 8.36
CA GLU A 168 5.95 -17.28 8.79
C GLU A 168 4.93 -16.53 9.65
N GLN A 169 5.39 -15.63 10.52
CA GLN A 169 4.48 -14.83 11.34
C GLN A 169 3.63 -13.90 10.47
N VAL A 170 4.22 -13.31 9.43
CA VAL A 170 3.48 -12.47 8.46
C VAL A 170 2.43 -13.27 7.72
N LEU A 171 2.72 -14.52 7.33
CA LEU A 171 1.72 -15.39 6.72
C LEU A 171 0.57 -15.69 7.69
N ARG A 172 0.87 -15.95 8.97
CA ARG A 172 -0.15 -16.13 10.01
C ARG A 172 -0.99 -14.86 10.23
N ASP A 173 -0.37 -13.70 10.24
CA ASP A 173 -1.04 -12.40 10.34
C ASP A 173 -1.95 -12.16 9.14
N TYR A 174 -1.48 -12.46 7.93
CA TYR A 174 -2.32 -12.39 6.72
C TYR A 174 -3.54 -13.29 6.81
N ILE A 175 -3.40 -14.52 7.29
CA ILE A 175 -4.53 -15.44 7.45
C ILE A 175 -5.49 -14.92 8.53
N ALA A 176 -4.97 -14.43 9.63
CA ALA A 176 -5.78 -13.92 10.74
C ALA A 176 -6.62 -12.69 10.35
N HIS A 177 -6.06 -11.79 9.55
CA HIS A 177 -6.71 -10.53 9.15
C HIS A 177 -7.29 -10.56 7.74
N GLY A 178 -6.80 -11.45 6.88
CA GLY A 178 -7.21 -11.59 5.49
C GLY A 178 -8.29 -12.65 5.27
N THR A 179 -8.69 -13.37 6.31
CA THR A 179 -9.78 -14.36 6.25
C THR A 179 -10.66 -14.28 7.51
N TYR A 180 -11.87 -14.80 7.41
CA TYR A 180 -12.82 -14.86 8.54
C TYR A 180 -13.63 -16.16 8.51
N ALA A 181 -14.13 -16.58 9.67
CA ALA A 181 -14.99 -17.74 9.79
C ALA A 181 -16.36 -17.47 9.18
N GLY A 182 -16.83 -18.36 8.32
CA GLY A 182 -18.17 -18.30 7.77
C GLY A 182 -19.24 -18.58 8.82
N THR A 183 -20.44 -18.10 8.55
CA THR A 183 -21.64 -18.31 9.39
C THR A 183 -22.81 -18.77 8.53
N GLY A 184 -23.83 -19.39 9.14
CA GLY A 184 -25.00 -19.88 8.42
C GLY A 184 -24.64 -20.96 7.40
N GLU A 185 -24.93 -20.75 6.13
CA GLU A 185 -24.63 -21.70 5.03
C GLU A 185 -23.13 -21.93 4.82
N ASP A 186 -22.31 -21.02 5.30
CA ASP A 186 -20.85 -21.10 5.22
C ASP A 186 -20.20 -21.52 6.54
N GLU A 187 -20.98 -22.04 7.49
CA GLU A 187 -20.45 -22.56 8.76
C GLU A 187 -19.42 -23.66 8.51
N GLY A 188 -18.30 -23.60 9.21
CA GLY A 188 -17.14 -24.50 9.03
C GLY A 188 -16.19 -24.13 7.90
N LYS A 189 -16.52 -23.10 7.11
CA LYS A 189 -15.62 -22.55 6.10
C LYS A 189 -14.82 -21.38 6.65
N GLN A 190 -13.65 -21.15 6.08
CA GLN A 190 -12.87 -19.92 6.20
C GLN A 190 -12.97 -19.16 4.89
N LEU A 191 -13.36 -17.90 4.95
CA LEU A 191 -13.65 -17.06 3.78
C LEU A 191 -12.60 -15.95 3.62
N LEU A 192 -12.30 -15.59 2.38
CA LEU A 192 -11.40 -14.47 2.08
C LEU A 192 -12.05 -13.15 2.46
N SER A 193 -11.35 -12.34 3.25
CA SER A 193 -11.83 -11.03 3.73
C SER A 193 -11.72 -9.94 2.67
N PHE A 194 -10.67 -9.97 1.83
CA PHE A 194 -10.53 -9.02 0.75
C PHE A 194 -11.37 -9.45 -0.46
N ASP A 195 -12.36 -8.64 -0.82
CA ASP A 195 -13.27 -8.95 -1.91
C ASP A 195 -12.54 -9.03 -3.26
N ARG A 196 -12.76 -10.11 -4.01
CA ARG A 196 -12.10 -10.36 -5.30
C ARG A 196 -12.50 -9.35 -6.39
N ASP A 197 -13.73 -8.87 -6.35
CA ASP A 197 -14.23 -7.88 -7.32
C ASP A 197 -13.62 -6.52 -7.04
N VAL A 198 -13.46 -6.15 -5.76
CA VAL A 198 -12.73 -4.95 -5.34
C VAL A 198 -11.26 -5.05 -5.73
N GLU A 199 -10.59 -6.16 -5.44
CA GLU A 199 -9.20 -6.41 -5.84
C GLU A 199 -9.02 -6.26 -7.35
N THR A 200 -9.91 -6.89 -8.13
CA THR A 200 -9.92 -6.82 -9.60
C THR A 200 -10.16 -5.41 -10.10
N ALA A 201 -11.13 -4.70 -9.53
CA ALA A 201 -11.44 -3.32 -9.88
C ALA A 201 -10.24 -2.39 -9.65
N ILE A 202 -9.51 -2.56 -8.55
CA ILE A 202 -8.29 -1.80 -8.25
C ILE A 202 -7.24 -2.03 -9.34
N TYR A 203 -6.94 -3.28 -9.72
CA TYR A 203 -5.99 -3.57 -10.80
C TYR A 203 -6.42 -3.00 -12.17
N ASN A 204 -7.72 -2.99 -12.45
CA ASN A 204 -8.24 -2.51 -13.73
C ASN A 204 -8.35 -0.99 -13.84
N THR A 205 -8.12 -0.27 -12.74
CA THR A 205 -8.32 1.20 -12.65
C THR A 205 -7.04 1.96 -12.25
N LEU A 206 -5.88 1.36 -12.46
CA LEU A 206 -4.55 1.91 -12.11
C LEU A 206 -4.39 3.37 -12.55
N PRO A 207 -3.71 4.21 -11.76
CA PRO A 207 -3.40 5.59 -12.14
C PRO A 207 -2.54 5.65 -13.41
N ASP A 208 -2.98 6.42 -14.38
CA ASP A 208 -2.32 6.58 -15.67
C ASP A 208 -1.84 8.01 -15.95
N ASN A 209 -2.07 8.94 -15.01
CA ASN A 209 -1.72 10.35 -15.16
C ASN A 209 -1.08 10.94 -13.89
N LEU A 210 -0.18 10.19 -13.26
CA LEU A 210 0.54 10.67 -12.06
C LEU A 210 1.41 11.89 -12.38
N GLU A 211 2.11 11.89 -13.51
CA GLU A 211 2.94 13.02 -13.93
C GLU A 211 2.11 14.29 -14.10
N GLY A 212 0.96 14.20 -14.76
CA GLY A 212 0.06 15.33 -14.93
C GLY A 212 -0.55 15.81 -13.59
N LEU A 213 -0.85 14.89 -12.69
CA LEU A 213 -1.33 15.22 -11.34
C LEU A 213 -0.24 15.98 -10.56
N LEU A 214 1.00 15.51 -10.56
CA LEU A 214 2.10 16.14 -9.84
C LEU A 214 2.49 17.51 -10.44
N LYS A 215 2.28 17.72 -11.74
CA LYS A 215 2.44 19.05 -12.36
C LYS A 215 1.36 20.03 -11.90
N ARG A 216 0.10 19.59 -11.79
CA ARG A 216 -1.01 20.42 -11.30
C ARG A 216 -0.99 20.65 -9.80
N HIS A 217 -0.53 19.65 -9.06
CA HIS A 217 -0.44 19.64 -7.59
C HIS A 217 0.98 19.29 -7.16
N PRO A 218 1.93 20.23 -7.22
CA PRO A 218 3.30 19.97 -6.79
C PRO A 218 3.35 19.58 -5.31
N LEU A 219 4.12 18.54 -5.02
CA LEU A 219 4.33 18.09 -3.65
C LEU A 219 4.96 19.17 -2.78
N LYS A 220 4.45 19.33 -1.56
CA LYS A 220 4.94 20.28 -0.54
C LYS A 220 5.74 19.59 0.55
N CYS A 221 5.99 18.32 0.44
CA CYS A 221 6.77 17.52 1.38
C CYS A 221 7.79 16.63 0.64
N PRO A 222 8.83 16.16 1.33
CA PRO A 222 9.80 15.23 0.75
C PRO A 222 9.17 13.87 0.46
N VAL A 223 9.73 13.16 -0.52
CA VAL A 223 9.36 11.80 -0.88
C VAL A 223 10.61 10.92 -0.88
N ALA A 224 10.50 9.72 -0.34
CA ALA A 224 11.50 8.66 -0.44
C ALA A 224 10.90 7.41 -1.05
N PHE A 225 11.74 6.58 -1.64
CA PHE A 225 11.38 5.29 -2.22
C PHE A 225 12.22 4.19 -1.60
N ILE A 226 11.57 3.08 -1.26
CA ILE A 226 12.22 1.84 -0.82
C ILE A 226 11.79 0.75 -1.78
N GLY A 227 12.72 0.14 -2.49
CA GLY A 227 12.44 -0.87 -3.51
C GLY A 227 13.07 -2.22 -3.22
N GLY A 228 12.46 -3.28 -3.75
CA GLY A 228 13.02 -4.64 -3.76
C GLY A 228 13.95 -4.86 -4.96
N ARG A 229 15.19 -5.32 -4.74
CA ARG A 229 16.15 -5.57 -5.84
C ARG A 229 15.64 -6.61 -6.84
N GLN A 230 14.79 -7.54 -6.41
CA GLN A 230 14.16 -8.57 -7.23
C GLN A 230 12.73 -8.22 -7.68
N SER A 231 12.27 -7.00 -7.40
CA SER A 231 10.91 -6.56 -7.81
C SER A 231 10.75 -6.56 -9.33
N ALA A 232 9.81 -7.36 -9.81
CA ALA A 232 9.41 -7.38 -11.22
C ALA A 232 8.69 -6.09 -11.62
N GLU A 233 7.94 -5.50 -10.71
CA GLU A 233 7.18 -4.25 -10.87
C GLU A 233 8.13 -3.08 -11.16
N MET A 234 9.23 -2.97 -10.43
CA MET A 234 10.25 -1.95 -10.69
C MET A 234 10.89 -2.11 -12.07
N LYS A 235 11.20 -3.34 -12.48
CA LYS A 235 11.77 -3.63 -13.82
C LYS A 235 10.78 -3.26 -14.92
N GLN A 236 9.51 -3.54 -14.72
CA GLN A 236 8.44 -3.27 -15.68
C GLN A 236 8.16 -1.77 -15.81
N VAL A 237 8.08 -1.05 -14.69
CA VAL A 237 7.76 0.39 -14.65
C VAL A 237 8.97 1.25 -15.00
N GLY A 238 10.17 0.87 -14.54
CA GLY A 238 11.39 1.67 -14.59
C GLY A 238 11.43 2.72 -13.49
N MET A 239 12.58 3.38 -13.31
CA MET A 239 12.86 4.24 -12.16
C MET A 239 12.92 5.75 -12.46
N GLY A 240 12.94 6.16 -13.72
CA GLY A 240 13.22 7.55 -14.09
C GLY A 240 12.27 8.59 -13.46
N MET A 241 10.97 8.32 -13.42
CA MET A 241 10.02 9.23 -12.77
C MET A 241 10.12 9.16 -11.24
N THR A 242 10.38 7.98 -10.70
CA THR A 242 10.60 7.78 -9.26
C THR A 242 11.83 8.55 -8.78
N GLU A 243 12.96 8.45 -9.47
CA GLU A 243 14.18 9.21 -9.18
C GLU A 243 13.94 10.72 -9.18
N LYS A 244 13.21 11.20 -10.18
CA LYS A 244 12.85 12.62 -10.29
C LYS A 244 12.00 13.10 -9.11
N VAL A 245 10.98 12.34 -8.72
CA VAL A 245 10.06 12.71 -7.63
C VAL A 245 10.74 12.63 -6.27
N THR A 246 11.55 11.61 -6.04
CA THR A 246 12.25 11.40 -4.76
C THR A 246 13.52 12.26 -4.62
N LYS A 247 13.97 12.86 -5.73
CA LYS A 247 15.26 13.60 -5.76
C LYS A 247 16.41 12.74 -5.25
N GLY A 248 16.43 11.47 -5.63
CA GLY A 248 17.46 10.51 -5.27
C GLY A 248 17.34 9.89 -3.86
N ARG A 249 16.28 10.17 -3.09
CA ARG A 249 16.02 9.50 -1.80
C ARG A 249 15.51 8.09 -2.05
N ILE A 250 16.40 7.18 -2.39
CA ILE A 250 16.11 5.81 -2.79
C ILE A 250 16.95 4.84 -1.96
N MET A 251 16.28 3.85 -1.38
CA MET A 251 16.88 2.69 -0.74
C MET A 251 16.46 1.41 -1.45
N MET A 252 17.37 0.44 -1.53
CA MET A 252 17.12 -0.86 -2.13
C MET A 252 17.36 -1.96 -1.12
N LEU A 253 16.36 -2.80 -0.91
CA LEU A 253 16.43 -4.00 -0.07
C LEU A 253 16.47 -5.25 -0.94
N ASP A 254 17.08 -6.32 -0.43
CA ASP A 254 16.97 -7.62 -1.07
C ASP A 254 15.57 -8.19 -0.82
N GLY A 255 14.85 -8.50 -1.87
CA GLY A 255 13.51 -9.05 -1.84
C GLY A 255 12.72 -8.74 -3.10
N SER A 256 11.58 -9.41 -3.24
CA SER A 256 10.62 -9.18 -4.33
C SER A 256 9.77 -7.93 -4.06
N HIS A 257 8.76 -7.69 -4.91
CA HIS A 257 7.71 -6.71 -4.63
C HIS A 257 7.07 -6.87 -3.24
N LEU A 258 7.09 -8.08 -2.70
CA LEU A 258 6.52 -8.43 -1.41
C LEU A 258 7.56 -8.43 -0.27
N PHE A 259 8.69 -7.73 -0.42
CA PHE A 259 9.71 -7.69 0.62
C PHE A 259 9.19 -7.22 2.00
N PRO A 260 8.12 -6.41 2.13
CA PRO A 260 7.55 -6.11 3.44
C PRO A 260 7.03 -7.33 4.18
N MET A 261 6.62 -8.36 3.46
CA MET A 261 6.17 -9.64 4.00
C MET A 261 7.31 -10.64 4.18
N GLU A 262 8.32 -10.56 3.32
CA GLU A 262 9.50 -11.43 3.35
C GLU A 262 10.48 -11.01 4.47
N LYS A 263 10.64 -9.70 4.68
CA LYS A 263 11.62 -9.07 5.58
C LYS A 263 11.01 -7.89 6.35
N PRO A 264 10.04 -8.15 7.23
CA PRO A 264 9.28 -7.07 7.89
C PRO A 264 10.14 -6.16 8.77
N LEU A 265 11.14 -6.71 9.47
CA LEU A 265 12.02 -5.93 10.35
C LEU A 265 12.97 -5.01 9.56
N MET A 266 13.51 -5.50 8.44
CA MET A 266 14.35 -4.68 7.55
C MET A 266 13.50 -3.58 6.88
N THR A 267 12.28 -3.89 6.51
CA THR A 267 11.32 -2.92 5.97
C THR A 267 11.05 -1.81 6.98
N ALA A 268 10.77 -2.15 8.22
CA ALA A 268 10.54 -1.17 9.29
C ALA A 268 11.78 -0.29 9.53
N ALA A 269 12.97 -0.87 9.53
CA ALA A 269 14.23 -0.13 9.68
C ALA A 269 14.48 0.84 8.51
N ALA A 270 14.18 0.42 7.29
CA ALA A 270 14.31 1.27 6.10
C ALA A 270 13.29 2.42 6.11
N ILE A 271 12.04 2.14 6.53
CA ILE A 271 11.02 3.19 6.72
C ILE A 271 11.49 4.18 7.79
N GLU A 272 11.96 3.72 8.95
CA GLU A 272 12.50 4.60 9.99
C GLU A 272 13.62 5.50 9.44
N ALA A 273 14.58 4.95 8.73
CA ALA A 273 15.69 5.71 8.17
C ALA A 273 15.19 6.80 7.20
N ALA A 274 14.23 6.50 6.34
CA ALA A 274 13.60 7.47 5.44
C ALA A 274 12.89 8.60 6.21
N LEU A 275 12.11 8.24 7.23
CA LEU A 275 11.34 9.20 8.03
C LEU A 275 12.25 10.12 8.84
N ARG A 276 13.32 9.60 9.44
CA ARG A 276 14.29 10.42 10.18
C ARG A 276 15.04 11.37 9.26
N ASN A 277 15.42 10.93 8.06
CA ASN A 277 16.05 11.79 7.05
C ASN A 277 15.14 12.94 6.58
N PHE A 278 13.84 12.87 6.77
CA PHE A 278 12.93 13.99 6.49
C PHE A 278 12.88 15.04 7.62
N LEU A 279 13.35 14.68 8.82
CA LEU A 279 13.33 15.55 10.00
C LEU A 279 14.65 16.31 10.18
N ASP A 280 15.72 15.85 9.53
CA ASP A 280 17.04 16.50 9.49
C ASP A 280 17.06 17.60 8.41
#